data_c2d1c9ea6ac139b1e4ca2c75be419666
#
_entry.id   c2d1c9ea6ac139b1e4ca2c75be419666
#
_cell.length_a   1.000
_cell.length_b   1.000
_cell.length_c   1.000
_cell.angle_alpha   90.00
_cell.angle_beta   90.00
_cell.angle_gamma   90.00
#
_symmetry.space_group_name_H-M   'P 1'
#
loop_
_entity.id
_entity.type
_entity.pdbx_description
1 polymer ?
#
loop_
_entity_poly.entity_id
_entity_poly.type
_entity_poly.pdbx_seq_one_letter_code
_entity_poly.pdbx_strand_id
1 'polypeptide(L)'
;MPTSVMPPFAVITIAIFYRYRKKWLFAILGALCVFGITEGHKQWVEWVVFGDYPTLSVNLADCEVTDSTHTFKLSDVESEYLVLDVWSSGCGYCIRQLPEIQELHDEYKGSNIEVVSLFACYRKGETFNDGYEIMKERNCNFPLFAVEEKDNPILTRCEISRYPRVLILDKNRTVIFNGSLEFAKRKMKRL
;
A
#
# COMPACT_ATOMS: atom_id res chain seq x y z
N MET A 1 27.12 -4.15 1.21
CA MET A 1 27.24 -5.29 0.28
C MET A 1 26.52 -6.45 0.94
N PRO A 2 25.40 -6.94 0.45
CA PRO A 2 24.80 -8.13 1.01
C PRO A 2 25.58 -9.35 0.50
N THR A 3 26.21 -10.07 1.42
CA THR A 3 26.76 -11.40 1.16
C THR A 3 25.62 -12.30 0.72
N SER A 4 25.70 -12.80 -0.53
CA SER A 4 24.76 -13.76 -1.08
C SER A 4 24.88 -15.05 -0.28
N VAL A 5 24.07 -15.23 0.74
CA VAL A 5 23.87 -16.52 1.39
C VAL A 5 23.11 -17.37 0.38
N MET A 6 23.79 -18.28 -0.29
CA MET A 6 23.11 -19.31 -1.09
C MET A 6 22.08 -20.01 -0.18
N PRO A 7 20.80 -20.04 -0.57
CA PRO A 7 19.79 -20.66 0.27
C PRO A 7 20.15 -22.14 0.48
N PRO A 8 19.99 -22.68 1.69
CA PRO A 8 20.39 -24.06 2.05
C PRO A 8 19.75 -25.12 1.14
N PHE A 9 18.65 -24.80 0.47
CA PHE A 9 18.02 -25.65 -0.54
C PHE A 9 18.90 -25.95 -1.76
N ALA A 10 19.79 -25.04 -2.18
CA ALA A 10 20.68 -25.28 -3.32
C ALA A 10 21.71 -26.39 -3.00
N VAL A 11 22.23 -26.40 -1.77
CA VAL A 11 23.21 -27.42 -1.32
C VAL A 11 22.53 -28.77 -1.19
N ILE A 12 21.32 -28.85 -0.64
CA ILE A 12 20.53 -30.08 -0.52
C ILE A 12 20.19 -30.64 -1.90
N THR A 13 19.83 -29.79 -2.84
CA THR A 13 19.50 -30.16 -4.23
C THR A 13 20.69 -30.80 -4.93
N ILE A 14 21.89 -30.23 -4.78
CA ILE A 14 23.14 -30.76 -5.34
C ILE A 14 23.50 -32.12 -4.70
N ALA A 15 23.33 -32.28 -3.40
CA ALA A 15 23.63 -33.54 -2.69
C ALA A 15 22.67 -34.66 -3.12
N ILE A 16 21.39 -34.37 -3.31
CA ILE A 16 20.40 -35.33 -3.83
C ILE A 16 20.72 -35.73 -5.27
N PHE A 17 21.20 -34.78 -6.10
CA PHE A 17 21.64 -35.06 -7.49
C PHE A 17 22.74 -36.11 -7.57
N TYR A 18 23.76 -35.94 -6.78
CA TYR A 18 24.90 -36.86 -6.77
C TYR A 18 24.50 -38.29 -6.39
N ARG A 19 23.48 -38.45 -5.52
CA ARG A 19 23.07 -39.72 -4.99
C ARG A 19 22.09 -40.52 -5.86
N TYR A 20 21.22 -39.86 -6.64
CA TYR A 20 20.08 -40.56 -7.26
C TYR A 20 20.07 -40.60 -8.80
N ARG A 21 20.99 -39.91 -9.50
CA ARG A 21 21.12 -39.87 -10.99
C ARG A 21 19.82 -39.73 -11.78
N LYS A 22 18.74 -39.23 -11.19
CA LYS A 22 17.42 -39.07 -11.83
C LYS A 22 17.25 -37.66 -12.40
N LYS A 23 17.73 -37.44 -13.62
CA LYS A 23 17.75 -36.11 -14.28
C LYS A 23 16.39 -35.37 -14.34
N TRP A 24 15.28 -36.10 -14.44
CA TRP A 24 13.95 -35.50 -14.49
C TRP A 24 13.49 -34.92 -13.13
N LEU A 25 13.88 -35.51 -12.01
CA LEU A 25 13.62 -34.94 -10.68
C LEU A 25 14.29 -33.56 -10.50
N PHE A 26 15.42 -33.35 -11.16
CA PHE A 26 16.14 -32.07 -11.13
C PHE A 26 15.47 -31.00 -11.96
N ALA A 27 14.94 -31.36 -13.13
CA ALA A 27 14.17 -30.44 -13.94
C ALA A 27 12.95 -29.94 -13.15
N ILE A 28 12.26 -30.84 -12.45
CA ILE A 28 11.10 -30.47 -11.60
C ILE A 28 11.54 -29.64 -10.38
N LEU A 29 12.58 -30.07 -9.66
CA LEU A 29 13.08 -29.30 -8.51
C LEU A 29 13.62 -27.93 -8.94
N GLY A 30 14.34 -27.88 -10.07
CA GLY A 30 14.82 -26.62 -10.65
C GLY A 30 13.66 -25.68 -11.01
N ALA A 31 12.63 -26.21 -11.67
CA ALA A 31 11.44 -25.44 -12.01
C ALA A 31 10.68 -24.95 -10.77
N LEU A 32 10.55 -25.79 -9.74
CA LEU A 32 9.95 -25.42 -8.46
C LEU A 32 10.80 -24.38 -7.71
N CYS A 33 12.12 -24.49 -7.73
CA CYS A 33 13.01 -23.48 -7.16
C CYS A 33 12.92 -22.15 -7.90
N VAL A 34 12.91 -22.16 -9.24
CA VAL A 34 12.74 -20.93 -10.04
C VAL A 34 11.38 -20.29 -9.76
N PHE A 35 10.31 -21.07 -9.74
CA PHE A 35 8.97 -20.60 -9.41
C PHE A 35 8.90 -20.06 -7.97
N GLY A 36 9.47 -20.78 -7.00
CA GLY A 36 9.53 -20.33 -5.60
C GLY A 36 10.38 -19.08 -5.41
N ILE A 37 11.48 -18.92 -6.16
CA ILE A 37 12.32 -17.72 -6.11
C ILE A 37 11.58 -16.53 -6.76
N THR A 38 10.91 -16.69 -7.89
CA THR A 38 10.21 -15.60 -8.57
C THR A 38 8.99 -15.13 -7.78
N GLU A 39 8.14 -16.02 -7.34
CA GLU A 39 6.96 -15.65 -6.55
C GLU A 39 7.30 -15.30 -5.10
N GLY A 40 8.19 -16.04 -4.48
CA GLY A 40 8.68 -15.74 -3.12
C GLY A 40 9.48 -14.44 -3.05
N HIS A 41 10.22 -14.09 -4.11
CA HIS A 41 10.94 -12.81 -4.18
C HIS A 41 9.97 -11.63 -4.28
N LYS A 42 8.94 -11.72 -5.10
CA LYS A 42 7.90 -10.67 -5.17
C LYS A 42 7.23 -10.49 -3.81
N GLN A 43 6.77 -11.56 -3.18
CA GLN A 43 6.14 -11.50 -1.86
C GLN A 43 7.11 -10.99 -0.78
N TRP A 44 8.38 -11.37 -0.84
CA TRP A 44 9.40 -10.89 0.08
C TRP A 44 9.71 -9.40 -0.12
N VAL A 45 9.83 -8.95 -1.37
CA VAL A 45 10.01 -7.51 -1.68
C VAL A 45 8.80 -6.70 -1.25
N GLU A 46 7.58 -7.17 -1.53
CA GLU A 46 6.36 -6.53 -1.04
C GLU A 46 6.30 -6.49 0.49
N TRP A 47 6.69 -7.58 1.15
CA TRP A 47 6.73 -7.63 2.61
C TRP A 47 7.82 -6.73 3.22
N VAL A 48 9.01 -6.67 2.63
CA VAL A 48 10.13 -5.84 3.14
C VAL A 48 9.94 -4.36 2.81
N VAL A 49 9.38 -4.06 1.64
CA VAL A 49 9.22 -2.66 1.16
C VAL A 49 7.87 -2.08 1.57
N PHE A 50 6.82 -2.90 1.57
CA PHE A 50 5.45 -2.49 1.81
C PHE A 50 4.76 -3.33 2.90
N GLY A 51 5.54 -4.09 3.70
CA GLY A 51 5.01 -5.10 4.61
C GLY A 51 3.85 -4.61 5.46
N ASP A 52 2.96 -5.53 5.80
CA ASP A 52 1.94 -5.27 6.79
C ASP A 52 2.64 -4.88 8.10
N TYR A 53 2.62 -3.60 8.41
CA TYR A 53 2.97 -3.21 9.77
C TYR A 53 1.97 -3.89 10.69
N PRO A 54 2.44 -4.44 11.82
CA PRO A 54 1.52 -4.97 12.82
C PRO A 54 0.46 -3.91 13.03
N THR A 55 -0.80 -4.30 12.94
CA THR A 55 -1.94 -3.39 13.00
C THR A 55 -1.85 -2.62 14.31
N LEU A 56 -1.23 -1.46 14.25
CA LEU A 56 -1.28 -0.51 15.33
C LEU A 56 -2.76 -0.16 15.44
N SER A 57 -3.40 -0.49 16.56
CA SER A 57 -4.78 -0.06 16.84
C SER A 57 -4.79 1.45 17.08
N VAL A 58 -4.38 2.21 16.05
CA VAL A 58 -4.25 3.66 16.09
C VAL A 58 -5.59 4.26 15.69
N ASN A 59 -6.12 5.12 16.53
CA ASN A 59 -7.31 5.89 16.22
C ASN A 59 -6.91 7.22 15.58
N LEU A 60 -7.56 7.55 14.45
CA LEU A 60 -7.32 8.75 13.66
C LEU A 60 -8.55 9.68 13.61
N ALA A 61 -9.58 9.44 14.41
CA ALA A 61 -10.83 10.19 14.40
C ALA A 61 -10.64 11.70 14.61
N ASP A 62 -9.66 12.07 15.44
CA ASP A 62 -9.32 13.44 15.79
C ASP A 62 -8.40 14.13 14.76
N CYS A 63 -7.88 13.38 13.77
CA CYS A 63 -6.98 13.92 12.77
C CYS A 63 -7.71 14.78 11.77
N GLU A 64 -7.13 15.93 11.46
CA GLU A 64 -7.67 16.89 10.49
C GLU A 64 -7.10 16.63 9.09
N VAL A 65 -7.96 16.77 8.10
CA VAL A 65 -7.65 16.74 6.67
C VAL A 65 -8.34 17.92 5.99
N THR A 66 -7.82 18.31 4.84
CA THR A 66 -8.36 19.44 4.07
C THR A 66 -8.87 18.94 2.72
N ASP A 67 -10.07 19.33 2.33
CA ASP A 67 -10.58 19.18 0.97
C ASP A 67 -10.44 20.50 0.18
N SER A 68 -11.18 20.63 -0.91
CA SER A 68 -11.16 21.85 -1.74
C SER A 68 -11.75 23.09 -1.05
N THR A 69 -12.48 22.93 0.04
CA THR A 69 -13.31 23.98 0.64
C THR A 69 -12.98 24.28 2.10
N HIS A 70 -12.66 23.28 2.88
CA HIS A 70 -12.46 23.43 4.33
C HIS A 70 -11.59 22.32 4.93
N THR A 71 -11.20 22.54 6.18
CA THR A 71 -10.52 21.52 7.01
C THR A 71 -11.55 20.90 7.94
N PHE A 72 -11.52 19.56 8.07
CA PHE A 72 -12.44 18.79 8.90
C PHE A 72 -11.73 17.56 9.49
N LYS A 73 -12.38 16.88 10.41
CA LYS A 73 -11.81 15.68 11.04
C LYS A 73 -12.21 14.42 10.30
N LEU A 74 -11.36 13.41 10.34
CA LEU A 74 -11.70 12.10 9.78
C LEU A 74 -12.95 11.48 10.41
N SER A 75 -13.30 11.85 11.67
CA SER A 75 -14.57 11.47 12.31
C SER A 75 -15.81 11.97 11.57
N ASP A 76 -15.69 13.06 10.80
CA ASP A 76 -16.82 13.70 10.14
C ASP A 76 -17.15 13.05 8.77
N VAL A 77 -16.30 12.14 8.30
CA VAL A 77 -16.55 11.33 7.10
C VAL A 77 -17.57 10.24 7.44
N GLU A 78 -18.68 10.20 6.72
CA GLU A 78 -19.73 9.19 6.91
C GLU A 78 -19.48 7.95 6.07
N SER A 79 -18.80 6.94 6.64
CA SER A 79 -18.60 5.64 6.02
C SER A 79 -18.35 4.57 7.09
N GLU A 80 -18.70 3.31 6.82
CA GLU A 80 -18.38 2.20 7.74
C GLU A 80 -16.88 1.88 7.68
N TYR A 81 -16.32 1.87 6.46
CA TYR A 81 -14.88 1.73 6.24
C TYR A 81 -14.37 2.88 5.38
N LEU A 82 -13.24 3.45 5.76
CA LEU A 82 -12.56 4.49 5.01
C LEU A 82 -11.19 3.98 4.55
N VAL A 83 -10.98 3.97 3.24
CA VAL A 83 -9.70 3.60 2.60
C VAL A 83 -8.99 4.87 2.19
N LEU A 84 -7.79 5.10 2.72
CA LEU A 84 -6.95 6.24 2.39
C LEU A 84 -5.73 5.77 1.59
N ASP A 85 -5.65 6.17 0.32
CA ASP A 85 -4.44 6.02 -0.49
C ASP A 85 -3.52 7.20 -0.23
N VAL A 86 -2.44 6.95 0.52
CA VAL A 86 -1.50 7.99 0.97
C VAL A 86 -0.34 8.11 -0.01
N TRP A 87 -0.15 9.31 -0.57
CA TRP A 87 0.87 9.57 -1.57
C TRP A 87 1.39 11.01 -1.55
N SER A 88 2.45 11.30 -2.33
CA SER A 88 3.00 12.66 -2.48
C SER A 88 3.41 12.94 -3.92
N SER A 89 3.58 14.21 -4.28
CA SER A 89 4.00 14.66 -5.61
C SER A 89 5.41 14.15 -6.01
N GLY A 90 6.25 13.86 -5.03
CA GLY A 90 7.58 13.28 -5.25
C GLY A 90 7.59 11.79 -5.60
N CYS A 91 6.45 11.11 -5.45
CA CYS A 91 6.34 9.67 -5.66
C CYS A 91 5.83 9.32 -7.07
N GLY A 92 6.74 9.19 -8.04
CA GLY A 92 6.36 8.85 -9.41
C GLY A 92 5.66 7.49 -9.55
N TYR A 93 5.88 6.53 -8.66
CA TYR A 93 5.14 5.27 -8.63
C TYR A 93 3.69 5.49 -8.18
N CYS A 94 3.46 6.30 -7.15
CA CYS A 94 2.13 6.64 -6.67
C CYS A 94 1.28 7.26 -7.77
N ILE A 95 1.86 8.25 -8.51
CA ILE A 95 1.17 8.92 -9.61
C ILE A 95 0.76 7.94 -10.72
N ARG A 96 1.56 6.92 -10.99
CA ARG A 96 1.20 5.85 -11.94
C ARG A 96 0.11 4.93 -11.42
N GLN A 97 -0.03 4.80 -10.11
CA GLN A 97 -1.02 3.93 -9.45
C GLN A 97 -2.40 4.59 -9.33
N LEU A 98 -2.52 5.92 -9.42
CA LEU A 98 -3.79 6.65 -9.28
C LEU A 98 -4.95 6.08 -10.12
N PRO A 99 -4.76 5.69 -11.40
CA PRO A 99 -5.85 5.07 -12.18
C PRO A 99 -6.37 3.76 -11.56
N GLU A 100 -5.51 2.97 -10.93
CA GLU A 100 -5.90 1.74 -10.24
C GLU A 100 -6.71 2.02 -8.96
N ILE A 101 -6.42 3.14 -8.29
CA ILE A 101 -7.22 3.62 -7.15
C ILE A 101 -8.59 4.14 -7.64
N GLN A 102 -8.63 4.82 -8.81
CA GLN A 102 -9.89 5.22 -9.44
C GLN A 102 -10.77 4.00 -9.72
N GLU A 103 -10.22 2.95 -10.32
CA GLU A 103 -10.95 1.71 -10.56
C GLU A 103 -11.50 1.12 -9.25
N LEU A 104 -10.70 1.14 -8.19
CA LEU A 104 -11.11 0.67 -6.87
C LEU A 104 -12.24 1.53 -6.27
N HIS A 105 -12.14 2.85 -6.39
CA HIS A 105 -13.21 3.76 -5.97
C HIS A 105 -14.51 3.46 -6.71
N ASP A 106 -14.44 3.26 -8.03
CA ASP A 106 -15.62 2.97 -8.85
C ASP A 106 -16.23 1.61 -8.52
N GLU A 107 -15.40 0.58 -8.21
CA GLU A 107 -15.84 -0.75 -7.79
C GLU A 107 -16.66 -0.70 -6.48
N TYR A 108 -16.23 0.13 -5.51
CA TYR A 108 -16.87 0.23 -4.19
C TYR A 108 -17.87 1.38 -4.05
N LYS A 109 -18.11 2.14 -5.12
CA LYS A 109 -19.06 3.27 -5.11
C LYS A 109 -20.45 2.82 -4.71
N GLY A 110 -21.00 3.44 -3.67
CA GLY A 110 -22.32 3.10 -3.11
C GLY A 110 -22.34 1.88 -2.19
N SER A 111 -21.17 1.32 -1.85
CA SER A 111 -21.02 0.31 -0.79
C SER A 111 -20.80 0.98 0.57
N ASN A 112 -20.50 0.18 1.60
CA ASN A 112 -20.12 0.66 2.92
C ASN A 112 -18.64 1.08 3.03
N ILE A 113 -17.89 1.03 1.92
CA ILE A 113 -16.47 1.37 1.84
C ILE A 113 -16.30 2.64 1.01
N GLU A 114 -15.71 3.67 1.61
CA GLU A 114 -15.33 4.92 0.93
C GLU A 114 -13.84 4.87 0.59
N VAL A 115 -13.48 5.10 -0.67
CA VAL A 115 -12.09 5.15 -1.15
C VAL A 115 -11.72 6.59 -1.47
N VAL A 116 -10.70 7.10 -0.79
CA VAL A 116 -10.26 8.50 -0.84
C VAL A 116 -8.75 8.55 -1.04
N SER A 117 -8.29 9.52 -1.80
CA SER A 117 -6.88 9.87 -1.91
C SER A 117 -6.46 10.79 -0.75
N LEU A 118 -5.32 10.52 -0.14
CA LEU A 118 -4.71 11.39 0.87
C LEU A 118 -3.36 11.92 0.36
N PHE A 119 -3.36 13.15 -0.11
CA PHE A 119 -2.19 13.82 -0.62
C PHE A 119 -1.37 14.43 0.53
N ALA A 120 -0.15 13.93 0.72
CA ALA A 120 0.80 14.52 1.65
C ALA A 120 1.60 15.62 0.94
N CYS A 121 1.36 16.89 1.32
CA CYS A 121 2.06 18.06 0.82
C CYS A 121 3.53 18.02 1.28
N TYR A 122 4.38 17.47 0.45
CA TYR A 122 5.79 17.21 0.72
C TYR A 122 6.67 18.43 0.53
N ARG A 123 6.39 19.24 -0.52
CA ARG A 123 7.18 20.42 -0.84
C ARG A 123 6.61 21.65 -0.15
N LYS A 124 7.50 22.56 0.23
CA LYS A 124 7.09 23.84 0.82
C LYS A 124 6.16 24.61 -0.15
N GLY A 125 4.95 24.89 0.31
CA GLY A 125 3.93 25.63 -0.44
C GLY A 125 3.04 24.75 -1.32
N GLU A 126 3.19 23.43 -1.31
CA GLU A 126 2.22 22.52 -1.89
C GLU A 126 0.87 22.61 -1.15
N THR A 127 -0.19 22.44 -1.88
CA THR A 127 -1.57 22.58 -1.41
C THR A 127 -2.43 21.44 -1.97
N PHE A 128 -3.66 21.35 -1.54
CA PHE A 128 -4.70 20.50 -2.12
C PHE A 128 -4.74 20.60 -3.67
N ASN A 129 -4.63 21.83 -4.21
CA ASN A 129 -4.75 22.07 -5.66
C ASN A 129 -3.64 21.37 -6.45
N ASP A 130 -2.43 21.26 -5.91
CA ASP A 130 -1.32 20.56 -6.58
C ASP A 130 -1.64 19.06 -6.71
N GLY A 131 -2.15 18.45 -5.66
CA GLY A 131 -2.62 17.05 -5.70
C GLY A 131 -3.78 16.85 -6.66
N TYR A 132 -4.74 17.77 -6.66
CA TYR A 132 -5.91 17.74 -7.54
C TYR A 132 -5.52 17.83 -9.03
N GLU A 133 -4.62 18.73 -9.41
CA GLU A 133 -4.15 18.84 -10.80
C GLU A 133 -3.39 17.57 -11.25
N ILE A 134 -2.58 16.96 -10.40
CA ILE A 134 -1.93 15.69 -10.70
C ILE A 134 -2.97 14.59 -10.95
N MET A 135 -4.00 14.48 -10.12
CA MET A 135 -5.08 13.49 -10.30
C MET A 135 -5.83 13.75 -11.61
N LYS A 136 -6.15 14.98 -11.91
CA LYS A 136 -6.82 15.40 -13.14
C LYS A 136 -6.02 15.05 -14.41
N GLU A 137 -4.70 15.26 -14.41
CA GLU A 137 -3.80 14.85 -15.49
C GLU A 137 -3.82 13.31 -15.73
N ARG A 138 -4.22 12.53 -14.73
CA ARG A 138 -4.38 11.08 -14.81
C ARG A 138 -5.82 10.64 -15.05
N ASN A 139 -6.73 11.58 -15.35
CA ASN A 139 -8.16 11.35 -15.52
C ASN A 139 -8.82 10.71 -14.27
N CYS A 140 -8.33 11.05 -13.09
CA CYS A 140 -8.87 10.59 -11.81
C CYS A 140 -9.76 11.69 -11.20
N ASN A 141 -10.94 11.30 -10.67
CA ASN A 141 -11.94 12.22 -10.12
C ASN A 141 -12.58 11.74 -8.81
N PHE A 142 -11.97 10.75 -8.15
CA PHE A 142 -12.41 10.31 -6.83
C PHE A 142 -11.98 11.32 -5.74
N PRO A 143 -12.57 11.26 -4.53
CA PRO A 143 -12.32 12.23 -3.48
C PRO A 143 -10.84 12.35 -3.11
N LEU A 144 -10.39 13.57 -2.91
CA LEU A 144 -9.04 13.92 -2.48
C LEU A 144 -9.09 14.67 -1.15
N PHE A 145 -8.29 14.23 -0.21
CA PHE A 145 -7.93 14.99 0.99
C PHE A 145 -6.45 15.36 0.92
N ALA A 146 -6.07 16.46 1.55
CA ALA A 146 -4.69 16.89 1.65
C ALA A 146 -4.29 17.11 3.11
N VAL A 147 -3.02 16.85 3.41
CA VAL A 147 -2.39 17.12 4.70
C VAL A 147 -0.99 17.67 4.50
N GLU A 148 -0.51 18.49 5.41
CA GLU A 148 0.92 18.81 5.47
C GLU A 148 1.69 17.56 5.88
N GLU A 149 2.80 17.26 5.20
CA GLU A 149 3.60 16.06 5.54
C GLU A 149 4.30 16.23 6.89
N LYS A 150 4.83 17.43 7.13
CA LYS A 150 5.64 17.69 8.30
C LYS A 150 4.81 17.60 9.59
N ASP A 151 5.24 16.72 10.50
CA ASP A 151 4.65 16.52 11.83
C ASP A 151 3.15 16.15 11.79
N ASN A 152 2.65 15.64 10.66
CA ASN A 152 1.24 15.28 10.52
C ASN A 152 0.87 14.08 11.41
N PRO A 153 -0.21 14.15 12.20
CA PRO A 153 -0.62 13.08 13.11
C PRO A 153 -0.95 11.76 12.41
N ILE A 154 -1.54 11.78 11.20
CA ILE A 154 -1.87 10.57 10.43
C ILE A 154 -0.58 9.85 10.06
N LEU A 155 0.36 10.59 9.46
CA LEU A 155 1.63 10.02 9.00
C LEU A 155 2.49 9.53 10.17
N THR A 156 2.55 10.30 11.24
CA THR A 156 3.36 9.97 12.43
C THR A 156 2.79 8.79 13.20
N ARG A 157 1.48 8.79 13.51
CA ARG A 157 0.83 7.70 14.26
C ARG A 157 0.82 6.38 13.49
N CYS A 158 0.75 6.45 12.14
CA CYS A 158 0.78 5.27 11.26
C CYS A 158 2.19 4.90 10.80
N GLU A 159 3.23 5.58 11.31
CA GLU A 159 4.64 5.34 10.95
C GLU A 159 4.90 5.37 9.44
N ILE A 160 4.18 6.25 8.71
CA ILE A 160 4.31 6.38 7.26
C ILE A 160 5.55 7.21 6.94
N SER A 161 6.61 6.53 6.50
CA SER A 161 7.88 7.14 6.07
C SER A 161 8.16 6.92 4.58
N ARG A 162 7.30 6.18 3.88
CA ARG A 162 7.45 5.84 2.46
C ARG A 162 6.10 5.77 1.77
N TYR A 163 6.07 6.18 0.50
CA TYR A 163 4.89 6.17 -0.36
C TYR A 163 5.04 5.17 -1.52
N PRO A 164 3.95 4.62 -2.07
CA PRO A 164 2.56 4.75 -1.60
C PRO A 164 2.29 3.93 -0.33
N ARG A 165 1.21 4.28 0.37
CA ARG A 165 0.71 3.52 1.50
C ARG A 165 -0.81 3.55 1.52
N VAL A 166 -1.45 2.42 1.78
CA VAL A 166 -2.90 2.36 1.92
C VAL A 166 -3.26 2.05 3.36
N LEU A 167 -4.12 2.88 3.92
CA LEU A 167 -4.74 2.67 5.23
C LEU A 167 -6.19 2.24 5.04
N ILE A 168 -6.68 1.30 5.85
CA ILE A 168 -8.11 1.02 5.98
C ILE A 168 -8.50 1.30 7.42
N LEU A 169 -9.50 2.14 7.59
CA LEU A 169 -10.04 2.54 8.88
C LEU A 169 -11.45 1.97 9.04
N ASP A 170 -11.79 1.55 10.25
CA ASP A 170 -13.16 1.17 10.62
C ASP A 170 -14.06 2.39 10.85
N LYS A 171 -15.33 2.15 11.21
CA LYS A 171 -16.32 3.20 11.51
C LYS A 171 -15.89 4.15 12.64
N ASN A 172 -15.02 3.71 13.54
CA ASN A 172 -14.49 4.53 14.62
C ASN A 172 -13.18 5.26 14.21
N ARG A 173 -12.79 5.15 12.93
CA ARG A 173 -11.52 5.65 12.39
C ARG A 173 -10.29 5.02 13.06
N THR A 174 -10.43 3.78 13.54
CA THR A 174 -9.30 2.97 13.99
C THR A 174 -8.68 2.27 12.78
N VAL A 175 -7.38 2.33 12.66
CA VAL A 175 -6.63 1.68 11.57
C VAL A 175 -6.70 0.16 11.75
N ILE A 176 -7.32 -0.52 10.79
CA ILE A 176 -7.42 -1.99 10.73
C ILE A 176 -6.52 -2.62 9.67
N PHE A 177 -5.89 -1.78 8.84
CA PHE A 177 -4.89 -2.17 7.86
C PHE A 177 -3.96 -0.99 7.54
N ASN A 178 -2.68 -1.29 7.37
CA ASN A 178 -1.65 -0.34 6.90
C ASN A 178 -0.66 -1.13 6.03
N GLY A 179 -0.67 -0.91 4.70
CA GLY A 179 0.15 -1.70 3.81
C GLY A 179 0.09 -1.23 2.35
N SER A 180 0.40 -2.16 1.42
CA SER A 180 0.31 -1.89 -0.01
C SER A 180 -1.12 -2.05 -0.55
N LEU A 181 -1.37 -1.46 -1.73
CA LEU A 181 -2.66 -1.54 -2.41
C LEU A 181 -3.09 -2.99 -2.67
N GLU A 182 -2.19 -3.85 -3.10
CA GLU A 182 -2.49 -5.26 -3.39
C GLU A 182 -3.04 -6.01 -2.15
N PHE A 183 -2.44 -5.79 -0.98
CA PHE A 183 -2.93 -6.38 0.27
C PHE A 183 -4.20 -5.70 0.77
N ALA A 184 -4.33 -4.37 0.56
CA ALA A 184 -5.56 -3.65 0.87
C ALA A 184 -6.76 -4.21 0.09
N LYS A 185 -6.62 -4.43 -1.22
CA LYS A 185 -7.66 -5.06 -2.07
C LYS A 185 -8.09 -6.43 -1.55
N ARG A 186 -7.13 -7.26 -1.09
CA ARG A 186 -7.44 -8.57 -0.48
C ARG A 186 -8.18 -8.43 0.86
N LYS A 187 -7.83 -7.42 1.64
CA LYS A 187 -8.51 -7.14 2.92
C LYS A 187 -9.92 -6.64 2.68
N MET A 188 -10.12 -5.69 1.75
CA MET A 188 -11.43 -5.11 1.42
C MET A 188 -12.45 -6.15 0.96
N LYS A 189 -12.04 -7.17 0.20
CA LYS A 189 -12.91 -8.29 -0.23
C LYS A 189 -13.46 -9.13 0.93
N ARG A 190 -13.00 -8.91 2.15
CA ARG A 190 -13.40 -9.64 3.36
C ARG A 190 -14.16 -8.77 4.35
N LEU A 191 -14.33 -7.49 4.04
CA LEU A 191 -15.16 -6.53 4.78
C LEU A 191 -16.59 -6.56 4.28
#